data_638db97d5622e3613d86b701729eb7c6
#
_entry.id   638db97d5622e3613d86b701729eb7c6
#
_cell.length_a   1.000
_cell.length_b   1.000
_cell.length_c   1.000
_cell.angle_alpha   90.00
_cell.angle_beta   90.00
_cell.angle_gamma   90.00
#
_symmetry.space_group_name_H-M   'P 1'
#
loop_
_entity.id
_entity.type
_entity.pdbx_description
1 polymer ?
#
loop_
_entity_poly.entity_id
_entity_poly.type
_entity_poly.pdbx_seq_one_letter_code
_entity_poly.pdbx_strand_id
1 'polypeptide(L)'
;MKKLFAILMALCMLLSCAALAEGVEEVNWSDIEATLAEAGVNGEFVNFDEIAVKIWIPEGLEAVELTDEDREAGYIGYFQNEEAQLAVVYANVDGMSIEDYAAQLAEMDGIQEIAMLNINGLPGVRYQMTENDSLNIAFATEAGYILEVTMAPLSADGAAVVWGIVGASIQAE
;
A
#
# COMPACT_ATOMS: atom_id res chain seq x y z
N MET A 1 -22.38 12.06 6.07
CA MET A 1 -21.39 13.08 6.48
C MET A 1 -20.76 12.81 7.84
N LYS A 2 -21.48 12.59 8.95
CA LYS A 2 -20.85 12.33 10.27
C LYS A 2 -20.09 10.99 10.34
N LYS A 3 -20.54 9.94 9.63
CA LYS A 3 -19.89 8.62 9.60
C LYS A 3 -18.61 8.63 8.77
N LEU A 4 -18.62 9.34 7.63
CA LEU A 4 -17.41 9.56 6.81
C LEU A 4 -16.32 10.32 7.60
N PHE A 5 -16.73 11.26 8.45
CA PHE A 5 -15.82 12.03 9.30
C PHE A 5 -15.18 11.17 10.41
N ALA A 6 -15.90 10.18 10.94
CA ALA A 6 -15.36 9.25 11.93
C ALA A 6 -14.33 8.29 11.32
N ILE A 7 -14.56 7.83 10.07
CA ILE A 7 -13.60 7.03 9.31
C ILE A 7 -12.37 7.86 8.97
N LEU A 8 -12.58 9.09 8.51
CA LEU A 8 -11.50 10.03 8.24
C LEU A 8 -10.62 10.26 9.49
N MET A 9 -11.23 10.37 10.67
CA MET A 9 -10.49 10.54 11.94
C MET A 9 -9.75 9.28 12.36
N ALA A 10 -10.34 8.09 12.17
CA ALA A 10 -9.66 6.82 12.49
C ALA A 10 -8.50 6.54 11.52
N LEU A 11 -8.68 6.83 10.23
CA LEU A 11 -7.63 6.70 9.22
C LEU A 11 -6.59 7.82 9.27
N CYS A 12 -6.95 9.03 9.67
CA CYS A 12 -5.96 10.09 9.90
C CYS A 12 -4.97 9.73 11.01
N MET A 13 -5.33 8.84 11.93
CA MET A 13 -4.38 8.31 12.93
C MET A 13 -3.40 7.30 12.30
N LEU A 14 -3.79 6.61 11.22
CA LEU A 14 -2.90 5.73 10.45
C LEU A 14 -2.02 6.52 9.46
N LEU A 15 -2.41 7.74 9.12
CA LEU A 15 -1.69 8.62 8.20
C LEU A 15 -1.03 9.81 8.91
N SER A 16 -1.22 9.95 10.24
CA SER A 16 -0.59 11.03 10.97
C SER A 16 0.92 10.84 10.95
N CYS A 17 1.59 11.76 10.29
CA CYS A 17 3.02 12.01 10.35
C CYS A 17 3.54 11.86 11.80
N ALA A 18 3.93 10.65 12.17
CA ALA A 18 4.88 10.51 13.23
C ALA A 18 6.23 10.88 12.59
N ALA A 19 6.64 12.13 12.76
CA ALA A 19 8.04 12.48 12.60
C ALA A 19 8.85 11.40 13.31
N LEU A 20 9.73 10.70 12.58
CA LEU A 20 10.80 9.81 13.05
C LEU A 20 10.83 9.56 14.57
N ALA A 21 9.73 9.07 15.12
CA ALA A 21 9.64 8.63 16.49
C ALA A 21 9.82 7.11 16.48
N GLU A 22 10.92 6.65 17.01
CA GLU A 22 11.31 5.30 17.37
C GLU A 22 10.11 4.35 17.60
N GLY A 23 9.54 3.78 16.54
CA GLY A 23 8.47 2.80 16.63
C GLY A 23 8.00 2.33 15.27
N VAL A 24 7.83 1.01 15.13
CA VAL A 24 7.16 0.40 13.99
C VAL A 24 5.65 0.58 14.20
N GLU A 25 4.95 1.13 13.20
CA GLU A 25 3.51 1.31 13.24
C GLU A 25 2.80 -0.03 12.98
N GLU A 26 1.97 -0.47 13.92
CA GLU A 26 1.16 -1.70 13.77
C GLU A 26 -0.14 -1.38 13.02
N VAL A 27 -0.36 -2.06 11.91
CA VAL A 27 -1.54 -1.89 11.06
C VAL A 27 -2.26 -3.23 10.92
N ASN A 28 -3.51 -3.29 11.38
CA ASN A 28 -4.30 -4.52 11.34
C ASN A 28 -5.59 -4.30 10.53
N TRP A 29 -5.84 -5.15 9.55
CA TRP A 29 -7.06 -5.10 8.74
C TRP A 29 -8.33 -5.23 9.57
N SER A 30 -8.32 -6.07 10.62
CA SER A 30 -9.47 -6.27 11.51
C SER A 30 -10.00 -4.98 12.14
N ASP A 31 -9.14 -3.99 12.30
CA ASP A 31 -9.50 -2.70 12.92
C ASP A 31 -10.24 -1.79 11.93
N ILE A 32 -10.12 -2.07 10.63
CA ILE A 32 -10.65 -1.27 9.53
C ILE A 32 -11.91 -1.91 8.91
N GLU A 33 -11.94 -3.22 8.77
CA GLU A 33 -12.96 -3.97 8.04
C GLU A 33 -14.39 -3.65 8.49
N ALA A 34 -14.63 -3.61 9.80
CA ALA A 34 -15.95 -3.31 10.35
C ALA A 34 -16.39 -1.87 10.00
N THR A 35 -15.44 -0.95 9.99
CA THR A 35 -15.68 0.47 9.69
C THR A 35 -16.00 0.68 8.21
N LEU A 36 -15.34 -0.06 7.31
CA LEU A 36 -15.64 -0.02 5.87
C LEU A 36 -17.04 -0.51 5.56
N ALA A 37 -17.45 -1.65 6.16
CA ALA A 37 -18.78 -2.20 5.99
C ALA A 37 -19.87 -1.22 6.46
N GLU A 38 -19.66 -0.51 7.57
CA GLU A 38 -20.57 0.52 8.08
C GLU A 38 -20.61 1.76 7.17
N ALA A 39 -19.51 2.08 6.50
CA ALA A 39 -19.40 3.23 5.62
C ALA A 39 -19.97 2.97 4.22
N GLY A 40 -20.19 1.71 3.85
CA GLY A 40 -20.61 1.32 2.51
C GLY A 40 -19.49 1.49 1.47
N VAL A 41 -18.22 1.40 1.90
CA VAL A 41 -17.08 1.37 0.99
C VAL A 41 -16.89 -0.06 0.54
N ASN A 42 -16.99 -0.30 -0.77
CA ASN A 42 -16.95 -1.62 -1.38
C ASN A 42 -15.61 -1.89 -2.06
N GLY A 43 -15.26 -3.16 -2.13
CA GLY A 43 -14.11 -3.70 -2.82
C GLY A 43 -14.02 -5.20 -2.58
N GLU A 44 -13.03 -5.83 -3.17
CA GLU A 44 -12.82 -7.27 -3.03
C GLU A 44 -11.34 -7.60 -2.82
N PHE A 45 -11.08 -8.72 -2.15
CA PHE A 45 -9.72 -9.24 -2.05
C PHE A 45 -9.32 -9.92 -3.35
N VAL A 46 -8.17 -9.52 -3.87
CA VAL A 46 -7.49 -10.19 -4.97
C VAL A 46 -6.30 -10.95 -4.40
N ASN A 47 -6.24 -12.24 -4.73
CA ASN A 47 -5.13 -13.11 -4.34
C ASN A 47 -4.02 -13.03 -5.37
N PHE A 48 -2.81 -12.94 -4.89
CA PHE A 48 -1.58 -13.02 -5.68
C PHE A 48 -0.88 -14.33 -5.30
N ASP A 49 -1.38 -15.45 -5.84
CA ASP A 49 -0.99 -16.82 -5.48
C ASP A 49 0.52 -17.07 -5.60
N GLU A 50 1.19 -16.41 -6.56
CA GLU A 50 2.63 -16.54 -6.80
C GLU A 50 3.48 -16.10 -5.60
N ILE A 51 2.93 -15.24 -4.75
CA ILE A 51 3.60 -14.64 -3.61
C ILE A 51 2.89 -14.87 -2.28
N ALA A 52 1.79 -15.65 -2.29
CA ALA A 52 0.95 -15.96 -1.15
C ALA A 52 0.50 -14.71 -0.35
N VAL A 53 0.03 -13.69 -1.08
CA VAL A 53 -0.46 -12.42 -0.52
C VAL A 53 -1.80 -12.09 -1.13
N LYS A 54 -2.69 -11.49 -0.35
CA LYS A 54 -3.93 -10.90 -0.83
C LYS A 54 -4.01 -9.42 -0.46
N ILE A 55 -4.63 -8.64 -1.36
CA ILE A 55 -4.80 -7.19 -1.22
C ILE A 55 -6.25 -6.85 -1.55
N TRP A 56 -6.89 -6.03 -0.73
CA TRP A 56 -8.23 -5.53 -1.00
C TRP A 56 -8.17 -4.41 -2.05
N ILE A 57 -8.89 -4.61 -3.16
CA ILE A 57 -8.95 -3.67 -4.28
C ILE A 57 -10.29 -2.93 -4.22
N PRO A 58 -10.31 -1.59 -4.22
CA PRO A 58 -11.53 -0.79 -4.22
C PRO A 58 -12.41 -1.06 -5.44
N GLU A 59 -13.72 -1.09 -5.25
CA GLU A 59 -14.67 -1.11 -6.36
C GLU A 59 -14.42 0.08 -7.31
N GLY A 60 -14.43 -0.19 -8.62
CA GLY A 60 -14.18 0.81 -9.66
C GLY A 60 -12.75 0.84 -10.20
N LEU A 61 -11.80 0.12 -9.59
CA LEU A 61 -10.54 -0.19 -10.24
C LEU A 61 -10.67 -1.51 -11.01
N GLU A 62 -10.34 -1.49 -12.29
CA GLU A 62 -10.40 -2.66 -13.16
C GLU A 62 -9.01 -3.25 -13.37
N ALA A 63 -8.91 -4.58 -13.29
CA ALA A 63 -7.66 -5.28 -13.56
C ALA A 63 -7.25 -5.12 -15.02
N VAL A 64 -5.99 -4.80 -15.26
CA VAL A 64 -5.39 -4.69 -16.58
C VAL A 64 -4.60 -5.96 -16.88
N GLU A 65 -4.79 -6.52 -18.07
CA GLU A 65 -4.00 -7.68 -18.50
C GLU A 65 -2.54 -7.27 -18.70
N LEU A 66 -1.66 -7.92 -17.94
CA LEU A 66 -0.22 -7.67 -18.02
C LEU A 66 0.37 -8.33 -19.28
N THR A 67 1.15 -7.56 -20.02
CA THR A 67 1.94 -8.08 -21.15
C THR A 67 3.17 -8.87 -20.65
N ASP A 68 3.85 -9.56 -21.56
CA ASP A 68 5.12 -10.23 -21.23
C ASP A 68 6.18 -9.20 -20.81
N GLU A 69 6.18 -8.01 -21.41
CA GLU A 69 7.09 -6.91 -21.08
C GLU A 69 6.83 -6.38 -19.65
N ASP A 70 5.55 -6.24 -19.25
CA ASP A 70 5.19 -5.84 -17.89
C ASP A 70 5.68 -6.87 -16.85
N ARG A 71 5.50 -8.15 -17.15
CA ARG A 71 5.96 -9.24 -16.28
C ARG A 71 7.48 -9.28 -16.17
N GLU A 72 8.20 -9.07 -17.29
CA GLU A 72 9.67 -8.94 -17.29
C GLU A 72 10.14 -7.70 -16.49
N ALA A 73 9.35 -6.63 -16.46
CA ALA A 73 9.59 -5.46 -15.64
C ALA A 73 9.23 -5.65 -14.14
N GLY A 74 8.68 -6.81 -13.77
CA GLY A 74 8.38 -7.18 -12.40
C GLY A 74 6.96 -6.92 -11.94
N TYR A 75 6.05 -6.48 -12.83
CA TYR A 75 4.65 -6.32 -12.48
C TYR A 75 3.97 -7.67 -12.26
N ILE A 76 3.23 -7.80 -11.16
CA ILE A 76 2.40 -8.97 -10.83
C ILE A 76 0.91 -8.62 -10.76
N GLY A 77 0.57 -7.34 -10.68
CA GLY A 77 -0.79 -6.84 -10.72
C GLY A 77 -0.83 -5.37 -11.14
N TYR A 78 -1.83 -5.01 -11.94
CA TYR A 78 -2.10 -3.62 -12.30
C TYR A 78 -3.60 -3.40 -12.40
N PHE A 79 -4.08 -2.36 -11.73
CA PHE A 79 -5.48 -1.99 -11.65
C PHE A 79 -5.63 -0.51 -11.92
N GLN A 80 -6.63 -0.11 -12.71
CA GLN A 80 -6.83 1.30 -13.03
C GLN A 80 -8.28 1.63 -13.34
N ASN A 81 -8.57 2.92 -13.29
CA ASN A 81 -9.72 3.56 -13.92
C ASN A 81 -9.28 4.90 -14.54
N GLU A 82 -10.22 5.79 -14.90
CA GLU A 82 -9.89 7.08 -15.50
C GLU A 82 -9.15 8.04 -14.55
N GLU A 83 -9.23 7.84 -13.23
CA GLU A 83 -8.76 8.79 -12.21
C GLU A 83 -7.64 8.22 -11.33
N ALA A 84 -7.48 6.89 -11.26
CA ALA A 84 -6.61 6.24 -10.29
C ALA A 84 -5.97 4.96 -10.84
N GLN A 85 -4.81 4.63 -10.30
CA GLN A 85 -4.07 3.41 -10.63
C GLN A 85 -3.41 2.80 -9.39
N LEU A 86 -3.31 1.48 -9.41
CA LEU A 86 -2.62 0.67 -8.41
C LEU A 86 -1.77 -0.37 -9.12
N ALA A 87 -0.49 -0.41 -8.79
CA ALA A 87 0.44 -1.42 -9.30
C ALA A 87 1.02 -2.24 -8.15
N VAL A 88 1.23 -3.53 -8.39
CA VAL A 88 1.96 -4.43 -7.49
C VAL A 88 3.16 -4.95 -8.25
N VAL A 89 4.36 -4.67 -7.75
CA VAL A 89 5.61 -4.98 -8.44
C VAL A 89 6.64 -5.60 -7.51
N TYR A 90 7.58 -6.38 -8.06
CA TYR A 90 8.77 -6.79 -7.33
C TYR A 90 9.74 -5.61 -7.20
N ALA A 91 10.10 -5.26 -5.97
CA ALA A 91 11.28 -4.44 -5.72
C ALA A 91 12.50 -5.38 -5.78
N ASN A 92 13.23 -5.35 -6.88
CA ASN A 92 14.38 -6.24 -7.11
C ASN A 92 15.59 -5.80 -6.27
N VAL A 93 15.73 -6.35 -5.08
CA VAL A 93 16.73 -5.93 -4.09
C VAL A 93 17.60 -7.08 -3.53
N ASP A 94 17.73 -8.19 -4.24
CA ASP A 94 18.67 -9.29 -3.99
C ASP A 94 18.89 -9.66 -2.50
N GLY A 95 17.80 -9.98 -1.78
CA GLY A 95 17.87 -10.40 -0.37
C GLY A 95 18.14 -9.28 0.63
N MET A 96 17.90 -8.04 0.24
CA MET A 96 17.93 -6.89 1.13
C MET A 96 16.85 -6.99 2.21
N SER A 97 17.15 -6.54 3.43
CA SER A 97 16.12 -6.39 4.46
C SER A 97 15.22 -5.20 4.18
N ILE A 98 14.02 -5.19 4.76
CA ILE A 98 13.11 -4.06 4.60
C ILE A 98 13.66 -2.78 5.25
N GLU A 99 14.46 -2.92 6.31
CA GLU A 99 15.16 -1.83 6.98
C GLU A 99 16.25 -1.22 6.08
N ASP A 100 17.05 -2.06 5.41
CA ASP A 100 18.06 -1.59 4.46
C ASP A 100 17.40 -0.93 3.24
N TYR A 101 16.26 -1.47 2.79
CA TYR A 101 15.48 -0.87 1.72
C TYR A 101 14.96 0.52 2.13
N ALA A 102 14.41 0.65 3.33
CA ALA A 102 13.96 1.93 3.88
C ALA A 102 15.12 2.94 4.01
N ALA A 103 16.31 2.48 4.39
CA ALA A 103 17.49 3.33 4.46
C ALA A 103 17.92 3.85 3.08
N GLN A 104 17.84 3.02 2.04
CA GLN A 104 18.12 3.45 0.66
C GLN A 104 17.08 4.47 0.17
N LEU A 105 15.78 4.24 0.44
CA LEU A 105 14.72 5.19 0.12
C LEU A 105 14.98 6.57 0.73
N ALA A 106 15.50 6.62 1.96
CA ALA A 106 15.80 7.87 2.64
C ALA A 106 16.93 8.70 1.99
N GLU A 107 17.75 8.06 1.15
CA GLU A 107 18.82 8.73 0.39
C GLU A 107 18.36 9.20 -1.00
N MET A 108 17.16 8.83 -1.44
CA MET A 108 16.63 9.15 -2.76
C MET A 108 15.94 10.52 -2.77
N ASP A 109 16.22 11.31 -3.80
CA ASP A 109 15.51 12.58 -4.03
C ASP A 109 14.03 12.31 -4.39
N GLY A 110 13.14 13.15 -3.86
CA GLY A 110 11.70 13.04 -4.16
C GLY A 110 10.93 12.05 -3.29
N ILE A 111 11.60 11.30 -2.42
CA ILE A 111 10.96 10.43 -1.42
C ILE A 111 10.68 11.22 -0.15
N GLN A 112 9.48 11.06 0.38
CA GLN A 112 9.00 11.76 1.58
C GLN A 112 8.19 10.83 2.48
N GLU A 113 8.01 11.24 3.75
CA GLU A 113 7.13 10.58 4.73
C GLU A 113 7.39 9.08 4.89
N ILE A 114 8.67 8.71 4.98
CA ILE A 114 9.08 7.32 5.21
C ILE A 114 8.71 6.89 6.62
N ALA A 115 7.98 5.78 6.75
CA ALA A 115 7.62 5.19 8.03
C ALA A 115 7.69 3.67 7.98
N MET A 116 8.31 3.07 8.99
CA MET A 116 8.31 1.61 9.15
C MET A 116 6.95 1.13 9.63
N LEU A 117 6.46 0.04 9.06
CA LEU A 117 5.15 -0.56 9.34
C LEU A 117 5.29 -2.05 9.66
N ASN A 118 4.34 -2.56 10.43
CA ASN A 118 4.01 -3.98 10.48
C ASN A 118 2.55 -4.13 10.04
N ILE A 119 2.35 -4.65 8.84
CA ILE A 119 1.03 -4.74 8.21
C ILE A 119 0.54 -6.18 8.36
N ASN A 120 -0.43 -6.41 9.24
CA ASN A 120 -0.98 -7.75 9.49
C ASN A 120 0.10 -8.82 9.75
N GLY A 121 1.20 -8.43 10.41
CA GLY A 121 2.35 -9.29 10.68
C GLY A 121 3.46 -9.26 9.60
N LEU A 122 3.26 -8.58 8.49
CA LEU A 122 4.28 -8.39 7.45
C LEU A 122 5.10 -7.13 7.73
N PRO A 123 6.43 -7.22 7.86
CA PRO A 123 7.27 -6.04 8.00
C PRO A 123 7.27 -5.25 6.69
N GLY A 124 7.15 -3.92 6.79
CA GLY A 124 7.02 -3.05 5.64
C GLY A 124 7.52 -1.63 5.90
N VAL A 125 7.53 -0.85 4.84
CA VAL A 125 7.82 0.58 4.85
C VAL A 125 6.84 1.31 3.95
N ARG A 126 6.30 2.42 4.45
CA ARG A 126 5.46 3.35 3.70
C ARG A 126 6.29 4.58 3.33
N TYR A 127 6.06 5.11 2.14
CA TYR A 127 6.66 6.35 1.70
C TYR A 127 5.83 7.02 0.60
N GLN A 128 6.06 8.31 0.39
CA GLN A 128 5.47 9.06 -0.72
C GLN A 128 6.54 9.39 -1.75
N MET A 129 6.17 9.31 -3.03
CA MET A 129 7.02 9.73 -4.14
C MET A 129 6.39 10.95 -4.82
N THR A 130 7.11 12.07 -4.80
CA THR A 130 6.57 13.34 -5.31
C THR A 130 6.54 13.42 -6.83
N GLU A 131 7.43 12.71 -7.52
CA GLU A 131 7.55 12.74 -8.98
C GLU A 131 6.29 12.19 -9.68
N ASN A 132 5.72 11.13 -9.14
CA ASN A 132 4.53 10.47 -9.70
C ASN A 132 3.28 10.63 -8.81
N ASP A 133 3.34 11.50 -7.79
CA ASP A 133 2.23 11.77 -6.88
C ASP A 133 1.64 10.49 -6.27
N SER A 134 2.50 9.60 -5.73
CA SER A 134 2.08 8.30 -5.25
C SER A 134 2.32 8.07 -3.76
N LEU A 135 1.46 7.24 -3.18
CA LEU A 135 1.71 6.51 -1.94
C LEU A 135 2.24 5.12 -2.30
N ASN A 136 3.34 4.75 -1.66
CA ASN A 136 3.99 3.46 -1.89
C ASN A 136 4.11 2.71 -0.56
N ILE A 137 3.90 1.40 -0.63
CA ILE A 137 4.11 0.50 0.49
C ILE A 137 4.94 -0.67 -0.01
N ALA A 138 6.18 -0.76 0.48
CA ALA A 138 7.01 -1.93 0.28
C ALA A 138 6.90 -2.84 1.50
N PHE A 139 6.86 -4.16 1.29
CA PHE A 139 6.76 -5.14 2.36
C PHE A 139 7.53 -6.40 2.03
N ALA A 140 8.05 -7.05 3.06
CA ALA A 140 8.77 -8.31 2.93
C ALA A 140 7.78 -9.49 3.03
N THR A 141 7.88 -10.42 2.07
CA THR A 141 7.15 -11.69 2.12
C THR A 141 7.90 -12.73 2.94
N GLU A 142 7.20 -13.79 3.36
CA GLU A 142 7.85 -14.94 4.04
C GLU A 142 8.92 -15.63 3.17
N ALA A 143 8.79 -15.54 1.85
CA ALA A 143 9.77 -16.07 0.90
C ALA A 143 11.03 -15.18 0.75
N GLY A 144 11.07 -14.02 1.43
CA GLY A 144 12.22 -13.11 1.41
C GLY A 144 12.26 -12.17 0.21
N TYR A 145 11.14 -12.00 -0.50
CA TYR A 145 11.01 -10.97 -1.53
C TYR A 145 10.49 -9.67 -0.92
N ILE A 146 10.95 -8.54 -1.45
CA ILE A 146 10.31 -7.25 -1.22
C ILE A 146 9.40 -6.94 -2.40
N LEU A 147 8.16 -6.67 -2.08
CA LEU A 147 7.13 -6.25 -3.02
C LEU A 147 6.72 -4.83 -2.71
N GLU A 148 6.29 -4.14 -3.74
CA GLU A 148 5.83 -2.77 -3.64
C GLU A 148 4.44 -2.62 -4.22
N VAL A 149 3.56 -1.97 -3.47
CA VAL A 149 2.25 -1.51 -3.93
C VAL A 149 2.33 -0.01 -4.13
N THR A 150 2.24 0.43 -5.38
CA THR A 150 2.23 1.84 -5.77
C THR A 150 0.81 2.27 -6.08
N MET A 151 0.36 3.37 -5.47
CA MET A 151 -1.01 3.88 -5.58
C MET A 151 -0.97 5.37 -5.92
N ALA A 152 -1.60 5.76 -7.03
CA ALA A 152 -1.60 7.13 -7.54
C ALA A 152 -2.96 7.50 -8.19
N PRO A 153 -3.30 8.80 -8.21
CA PRO A 153 -2.61 9.91 -7.55
C PRO A 153 -2.90 9.96 -6.06
N LEU A 154 -1.98 10.50 -5.26
CA LEU A 154 -2.17 10.72 -3.82
C LEU A 154 -2.88 12.04 -3.54
N SER A 155 -2.67 13.06 -4.38
CA SER A 155 -3.23 14.41 -4.21
C SER A 155 -4.71 14.53 -4.51
N ALA A 156 -5.36 13.50 -5.10
CA ALA A 156 -6.79 13.53 -5.38
C ALA A 156 -7.61 13.52 -4.10
N ASP A 157 -8.78 14.18 -4.13
CA ASP A 157 -9.69 14.27 -2.98
C ASP A 157 -10.09 12.87 -2.46
N GLY A 158 -9.74 12.57 -1.21
CA GLY A 158 -10.03 11.29 -0.57
C GLY A 158 -9.06 10.15 -0.93
N ALA A 159 -8.14 10.32 -1.86
CA ALA A 159 -7.20 9.29 -2.30
C ALA A 159 -6.36 8.74 -1.14
N ALA A 160 -5.83 9.61 -0.28
CA ALA A 160 -5.04 9.19 0.87
C ALA A 160 -5.78 8.21 1.80
N VAL A 161 -7.10 8.39 1.95
CA VAL A 161 -7.95 7.48 2.74
C VAL A 161 -8.08 6.12 2.04
N VAL A 162 -8.39 6.11 0.75
CA VAL A 162 -8.56 4.88 -0.03
C VAL A 162 -7.25 4.10 -0.09
N TRP A 163 -6.14 4.77 -0.37
CA TRP A 163 -4.82 4.16 -0.43
C TRP A 163 -4.33 3.66 0.93
N GLY A 164 -4.68 4.36 2.02
CA GLY A 164 -4.44 3.88 3.38
C GLY A 164 -5.19 2.57 3.68
N ILE A 165 -6.44 2.43 3.20
CA ILE A 165 -7.24 1.19 3.32
C ILE A 165 -6.57 0.06 2.53
N VAL A 166 -6.20 0.31 1.28
CA VAL A 166 -5.50 -0.68 0.44
C VAL A 166 -4.22 -1.16 1.12
N GLY A 167 -3.39 -0.24 1.61
CA GLY A 167 -2.17 -0.58 2.31
C GLY A 167 -2.40 -1.44 3.56
N ALA A 168 -3.40 -1.08 4.37
CA ALA A 168 -3.74 -1.83 5.57
C ALA A 168 -4.35 -3.22 5.29
N SER A 169 -4.79 -3.47 4.05
CA SER A 169 -5.38 -4.73 3.64
C SER A 169 -4.38 -5.81 3.23
N ILE A 170 -3.11 -5.45 3.04
CA ILE A 170 -2.05 -6.39 2.63
C ILE A 170 -1.91 -7.49 3.68
N GLN A 171 -2.11 -8.73 3.29
CA GLN A 171 -2.10 -9.90 4.20
C GLN A 171 -1.42 -11.09 3.52
N ALA A 172 -0.68 -11.87 4.32
CA ALA A 172 -0.31 -13.22 3.90
C ALA A 172 -1.57 -14.11 3.78
N GLU A 173 -1.57 -15.04 2.82
CA GLU A 173 -2.63 -16.06 2.67
C GLU A 173 -2.52 -17.17 3.70
#